data_a5dbefaa5f4821c9507b84668db5a5dd
#
_entry.id   a5dbefaa5f4821c9507b84668db5a5dd
#
_cell.length_a   1.000
_cell.length_b   1.000
_cell.length_c   1.000
_cell.angle_alpha   90.00
_cell.angle_beta   90.00
_cell.angle_gamma   90.00
#
_symmetry.space_group_name_H-M   'P 1'
#
loop_
_entity.id
_entity.type
_entity.pdbx_description
1 polymer ?
#
loop_
_entity_poly.entity_id
_entity_poly.type
_entity_poly.pdbx_seq_one_letter_code
_entity_poly.pdbx_strand_id
1 'polypeptide(L)'
;GIWKIRVFNTQYLTGLFHLWLPSQGLISDETVFLTPNPYTTITMPGNTASPITVGAYNHLNNSIYIHSSRGYTVGGLIKPDIAAPGVNISGPAVGRGIGSAGTAAGRGTGSAGTAAVPMTTRTGTSVAAAHVAGAVANLLSWGIVEGHNITMSEASIKAYLIRGARRNPALSYPNREW
;
A
#
# COMPACT_ATOMS: atom_id res chain seq x y z
N GLY A 1 7.40 -17.38 -25.29
CA GLY A 1 6.29 -17.71 -26.20
C GLY A 1 5.00 -17.01 -25.78
N ILE A 2 4.00 -16.97 -26.65
CA ILE A 2 2.68 -16.39 -26.37
C ILE A 2 1.73 -17.53 -26.01
N TRP A 3 1.09 -17.40 -24.85
CA TRP A 3 0.06 -18.32 -24.41
C TRP A 3 -1.32 -17.71 -24.60
N LYS A 4 -2.29 -18.50 -25.01
CA LYS A 4 -3.70 -18.10 -25.11
C LYS A 4 -4.54 -18.89 -24.12
N ILE A 5 -5.28 -18.16 -23.27
CA ILE A 5 -6.31 -18.73 -22.39
C ILE A 5 -7.65 -18.42 -23.04
N ARG A 6 -8.49 -19.46 -23.24
CA ARG A 6 -9.86 -19.31 -23.74
C ARG A 6 -10.82 -19.67 -22.63
N VAL A 7 -11.72 -18.75 -22.30
CA VAL A 7 -12.78 -18.96 -21.34
C VAL A 7 -14.10 -19.16 -22.11
N PHE A 8 -14.79 -20.25 -21.83
CA PHE A 8 -16.08 -20.56 -22.44
C PHE A 8 -17.17 -20.39 -21.40
N ASN A 9 -18.19 -19.61 -21.72
CA ASN A 9 -19.38 -19.49 -20.90
C ASN A 9 -20.51 -20.27 -21.55
N THR A 10 -20.96 -21.33 -20.91
CA THR A 10 -21.99 -22.24 -21.43
C THR A 10 -23.37 -22.01 -20.83
N GLN A 11 -23.49 -21.19 -19.79
CA GLN A 11 -24.74 -21.02 -19.04
C GLN A 11 -25.27 -19.57 -19.05
N TYR A 12 -24.45 -18.59 -19.32
CA TYR A 12 -24.81 -17.18 -19.28
C TYR A 12 -24.41 -16.47 -20.57
N LEU A 13 -25.27 -15.58 -21.06
CA LEU A 13 -24.99 -14.78 -22.25
C LEU A 13 -23.93 -13.71 -22.02
N THR A 14 -23.84 -13.23 -20.77
CA THR A 14 -22.86 -12.24 -20.36
C THR A 14 -22.19 -12.69 -19.07
N GLY A 15 -20.89 -12.53 -18.99
CA GLY A 15 -20.12 -12.86 -17.79
C GLY A 15 -18.87 -12.01 -17.69
N LEU A 16 -18.63 -11.46 -16.49
CA LEU A 16 -17.37 -10.84 -16.15
C LEU A 16 -16.52 -11.84 -15.40
N PHE A 17 -15.30 -12.04 -15.85
CA PHE A 17 -14.30 -12.83 -15.12
C PHE A 17 -13.02 -12.02 -14.94
N HIS A 18 -12.28 -12.37 -13.92
CA HIS A 18 -10.99 -11.78 -13.63
C HIS A 18 -9.92 -12.85 -13.68
N LEU A 19 -8.76 -12.49 -14.20
CA LEU A 19 -7.58 -13.33 -14.25
C LEU A 19 -6.41 -12.57 -13.64
N TRP A 20 -5.72 -13.18 -12.70
CA TRP A 20 -4.53 -12.62 -12.07
C TRP A 20 -3.34 -13.55 -12.28
N LEU A 21 -2.18 -12.97 -12.48
CA LEU A 21 -0.93 -13.70 -12.44
C LEU A 21 -0.52 -13.94 -10.99
N PRO A 22 0.18 -15.04 -10.68
CA PRO A 22 0.77 -15.27 -9.37
C PRO A 22 1.70 -14.13 -8.94
N SER A 23 1.95 -14.04 -7.63
CA SER A 23 2.87 -13.07 -7.07
C SER A 23 4.28 -13.22 -7.64
N GLN A 24 5.01 -12.12 -7.68
CA GLN A 24 6.41 -12.08 -8.10
C GLN A 24 7.25 -13.14 -7.36
N GLY A 25 8.13 -13.81 -8.10
CA GLY A 25 8.95 -14.91 -7.59
C GLY A 25 8.35 -16.31 -7.80
N LEU A 26 7.05 -16.44 -8.11
CA LEU A 26 6.42 -17.72 -8.47
C LEU A 26 6.42 -17.96 -9.99
N ILE A 27 6.54 -16.90 -10.78
CA ILE A 27 6.63 -16.95 -12.24
C ILE A 27 7.77 -16.02 -12.68
N SER A 28 8.23 -16.17 -13.92
CA SER A 28 9.20 -15.26 -14.52
C SER A 28 8.64 -13.85 -14.61
N ASP A 29 9.46 -12.84 -14.34
CA ASP A 29 9.11 -11.41 -14.46
C ASP A 29 8.75 -11.02 -15.92
N GLU A 30 9.16 -11.84 -16.90
CA GLU A 30 8.78 -11.67 -18.30
C GLU A 30 7.35 -12.15 -18.60
N THR A 31 6.70 -12.84 -17.65
CA THR A 31 5.35 -13.33 -17.83
C THR A 31 4.35 -12.23 -17.50
N VAL A 32 3.78 -11.63 -18.54
CA VAL A 32 2.88 -10.48 -18.42
C VAL A 32 1.63 -10.68 -19.28
N PHE A 33 0.54 -10.03 -18.92
CA PHE A 33 -0.60 -9.90 -19.82
C PHE A 33 -0.26 -8.92 -20.96
N LEU A 34 -0.63 -9.25 -22.17
CA LEU A 34 -0.45 -8.37 -23.33
C LEU A 34 -1.30 -7.10 -23.22
N THR A 35 -2.45 -7.19 -22.60
CA THR A 35 -3.35 -6.06 -22.34
C THR A 35 -3.78 -6.09 -20.86
N PRO A 36 -2.92 -5.61 -19.94
CA PRO A 36 -3.23 -5.62 -18.53
C PRO A 36 -4.25 -4.54 -18.17
N ASN A 37 -5.05 -4.83 -17.13
CA ASN A 37 -5.90 -3.85 -16.48
C ASN A 37 -5.41 -3.63 -15.04
N PRO A 38 -5.06 -2.40 -14.62
CA PRO A 38 -4.53 -2.14 -13.28
C PRO A 38 -5.59 -2.16 -12.17
N TYR A 39 -6.87 -2.17 -12.53
CA TYR A 39 -7.97 -2.14 -11.56
C TYR A 39 -8.33 -3.53 -11.05
N THR A 40 -8.98 -3.56 -9.89
CA THR A 40 -9.41 -4.81 -9.22
C THR A 40 -8.22 -5.72 -8.90
N THR A 41 -7.10 -5.10 -8.48
CA THR A 41 -5.84 -5.80 -8.20
C THR A 41 -5.52 -5.90 -6.70
N ILE A 42 -6.43 -5.44 -5.84
CA ILE A 42 -6.26 -5.55 -4.38
C ILE A 42 -6.45 -7.01 -3.96
N THR A 43 -5.42 -7.55 -3.31
CA THR A 43 -5.36 -8.95 -2.88
C THR A 43 -5.85 -9.14 -1.44
N MET A 44 -6.06 -10.37 -1.05
CA MET A 44 -6.37 -10.74 0.33
C MET A 44 -5.18 -10.43 1.26
N PRO A 45 -5.44 -9.99 2.50
CA PRO A 45 -6.76 -9.73 3.13
C PRO A 45 -7.31 -8.32 2.82
N GLY A 46 -6.60 -7.47 2.09
CA GLY A 46 -6.96 -6.07 1.82
C GLY A 46 -8.27 -5.88 1.06
N ASN A 47 -8.78 -6.90 0.39
CA ASN A 47 -10.05 -6.90 -0.35
C ASN A 47 -11.29 -7.17 0.53
N THR A 48 -11.14 -7.26 1.85
CA THR A 48 -12.24 -7.43 2.81
C THR A 48 -12.59 -6.11 3.51
N ALA A 49 -13.72 -6.05 4.20
CA ALA A 49 -14.22 -4.81 4.80
C ALA A 49 -13.37 -4.31 5.98
N SER A 50 -12.94 -5.21 6.85
CA SER A 50 -12.29 -4.89 8.13
C SER A 50 -10.92 -4.22 8.00
N PRO A 51 -9.93 -4.76 7.30
CA PRO A 51 -8.59 -4.18 7.27
C PRO A 51 -8.58 -2.76 6.68
N ILE A 52 -7.69 -1.93 7.20
CA ILE A 52 -7.35 -0.66 6.57
C ILE A 52 -6.39 -0.96 5.42
N THR A 53 -6.88 -0.86 4.21
CA THR A 53 -6.10 -1.10 2.99
C THR A 53 -5.47 0.18 2.52
N VAL A 54 -4.14 0.16 2.34
CA VAL A 54 -3.36 1.36 2.07
C VAL A 54 -2.79 1.32 0.65
N GLY A 55 -3.12 2.31 -0.15
CA GLY A 55 -2.45 2.60 -1.42
C GLY A 55 -1.13 3.35 -1.19
N ALA A 56 -0.23 3.29 -2.15
CA ALA A 56 1.03 4.02 -2.09
C ALA A 56 1.10 5.15 -3.12
N TYR A 57 1.64 6.29 -2.71
CA TYR A 57 1.92 7.39 -3.62
C TYR A 57 3.34 7.94 -3.44
N ASN A 58 3.82 8.64 -4.45
CA ASN A 58 5.09 9.37 -4.41
C ASN A 58 4.85 10.77 -3.82
N HIS A 59 5.39 11.03 -2.65
CA HIS A 59 5.21 12.29 -1.91
C HIS A 59 5.91 13.50 -2.56
N LEU A 60 6.86 13.28 -3.49
CA LEU A 60 7.57 14.35 -4.16
C LEU A 60 6.75 15.01 -5.28
N ASN A 61 5.93 14.22 -5.97
CA ASN A 61 5.14 14.67 -7.11
C ASN A 61 3.64 14.38 -7.00
N ASN A 62 3.20 13.80 -5.88
CA ASN A 62 1.81 13.40 -5.62
C ASN A 62 1.22 12.45 -6.67
N SER A 63 2.05 11.67 -7.37
CA SER A 63 1.57 10.63 -8.27
C SER A 63 1.29 9.32 -7.53
N ILE A 64 0.30 8.57 -7.98
CA ILE A 64 0.09 7.20 -7.48
C ILE A 64 1.31 6.33 -7.83
N TYR A 65 1.72 5.47 -6.91
CA TYR A 65 2.79 4.52 -7.19
C TYR A 65 2.31 3.47 -8.20
N ILE A 66 3.05 3.29 -9.30
CA ILE A 66 2.63 2.47 -10.43
C ILE A 66 2.31 1.01 -10.04
N HIS A 67 3.02 0.46 -9.06
CA HIS A 67 2.79 -0.89 -8.55
C HIS A 67 1.81 -0.94 -7.37
N SER A 68 1.18 0.18 -7.01
CA SER A 68 0.10 0.16 -6.03
C SER A 68 -1.12 -0.52 -6.60
N SER A 69 -1.64 -1.52 -5.90
CA SER A 69 -2.90 -2.16 -6.28
C SER A 69 -4.05 -1.16 -6.26
N ARG A 70 -4.98 -1.32 -7.21
CA ARG A 70 -6.12 -0.41 -7.41
C ARG A 70 -7.44 -1.14 -7.26
N GLY A 71 -8.40 -0.44 -6.68
CA GLY A 71 -9.77 -0.94 -6.51
C GLY A 71 -10.63 -0.84 -7.79
N TYR A 72 -11.91 -1.04 -7.71
CA TYR A 72 -12.58 -1.54 -6.54
C TYR A 72 -12.36 -3.05 -6.40
N THR A 73 -12.74 -3.66 -5.27
CA THR A 73 -12.68 -5.13 -5.15
C THR A 73 -13.68 -5.79 -6.07
N VAL A 74 -13.52 -7.10 -6.32
CA VAL A 74 -14.49 -7.89 -7.10
C VAL A 74 -15.91 -7.80 -6.50
N GLY A 75 -16.00 -7.77 -5.17
CA GLY A 75 -17.27 -7.60 -4.45
C GLY A 75 -17.81 -6.17 -4.38
N GLY A 76 -17.20 -5.22 -5.10
CA GLY A 76 -17.66 -3.82 -5.15
C GLY A 76 -17.29 -2.96 -3.94
N LEU A 77 -16.48 -3.47 -3.00
CA LEU A 77 -16.01 -2.65 -1.88
C LEU A 77 -15.08 -1.53 -2.39
N ILE A 78 -15.25 -0.35 -1.81
CA ILE A 78 -14.37 0.79 -2.03
C ILE A 78 -13.06 0.53 -1.30
N LYS A 79 -12.01 0.31 -2.07
CA LYS A 79 -10.63 0.09 -1.62
C LYS A 79 -9.67 0.70 -2.67
N PRO A 80 -8.48 1.17 -2.27
CA PRO A 80 -7.97 1.27 -0.89
C PRO A 80 -8.79 2.23 -0.02
N ASP A 81 -8.66 2.15 1.31
CA ASP A 81 -9.33 3.06 2.24
C ASP A 81 -8.63 4.43 2.32
N ILE A 82 -7.32 4.43 2.14
CA ILE A 82 -6.44 5.60 2.24
C ILE A 82 -5.15 5.36 1.45
N ALA A 83 -4.48 6.42 1.03
CA ALA A 83 -3.13 6.35 0.47
C ALA A 83 -2.10 7.02 1.39
N ALA A 84 -0.87 6.52 1.38
CA ALA A 84 0.24 7.08 2.15
C ALA A 84 1.54 7.09 1.34
N PRO A 85 2.55 7.89 1.73
CA PRO A 85 3.85 7.90 1.08
C PRO A 85 4.49 6.51 1.06
N GLY A 86 4.89 6.05 -0.12
CA GLY A 86 5.47 4.70 -0.28
C GLY A 86 6.62 4.63 -1.27
N VAL A 87 7.11 5.77 -1.78
CA VAL A 87 8.17 5.82 -2.79
C VAL A 87 9.36 6.58 -2.25
N ASN A 88 10.54 5.93 -2.28
CA ASN A 88 11.81 6.50 -1.83
C ASN A 88 11.77 7.04 -0.39
N ILE A 89 11.20 6.27 0.51
CA ILE A 89 11.07 6.63 1.92
C ILE A 89 12.33 6.21 2.66
N SER A 90 12.96 7.16 3.33
CA SER A 90 14.12 6.90 4.19
C SER A 90 13.68 6.49 5.57
N GLY A 91 14.30 5.44 6.10
CA GLY A 91 14.04 4.94 7.44
C GLY A 91 15.24 4.22 8.02
N PRO A 92 15.22 3.87 9.31
CA PRO A 92 16.30 3.14 9.94
C PRO A 92 16.48 1.76 9.29
N ALA A 93 17.72 1.40 9.00
CA ALA A 93 18.06 0.07 8.52
C ALA A 93 18.06 -0.92 9.67
N VAL A 94 17.48 -2.09 9.46
CA VAL A 94 17.55 -3.21 10.41
C VAL A 94 18.90 -3.92 10.23
N GLY A 95 19.66 -4.04 11.30
CA GLY A 95 20.85 -4.91 11.39
C GLY A 95 22.17 -4.19 11.17
N ARG A 96 23.12 -4.53 12.02
CA ARG A 96 24.58 -4.42 11.80
C ARG A 96 24.99 -5.51 10.79
N GLY A 97 24.40 -5.55 9.62
CA GLY A 97 24.62 -6.59 8.61
C GLY A 97 25.51 -6.11 7.52
N ILE A 98 26.76 -6.54 7.54
CA ILE A 98 27.61 -6.69 6.38
C ILE A 98 26.83 -7.45 5.32
N GLY A 99 26.51 -6.80 4.18
CA GLY A 99 26.16 -7.51 2.95
C GLY A 99 24.70 -7.63 2.58
N SER A 100 24.05 -6.53 2.28
CA SER A 100 23.18 -6.48 1.12
C SER A 100 23.39 -5.13 0.44
N ALA A 101 23.73 -5.15 -0.83
CA ALA A 101 24.01 -3.99 -1.64
C ALA A 101 22.75 -3.13 -1.87
N GLY A 102 22.36 -2.38 -0.85
CA GLY A 102 21.48 -1.25 -0.97
C GLY A 102 22.32 -0.01 -0.78
N THR A 103 22.39 0.83 -1.77
CA THR A 103 23.12 2.10 -1.78
C THR A 103 22.93 2.85 -0.47
N ALA A 104 23.95 2.82 0.38
CA ALA A 104 24.04 3.62 1.58
C ALA A 104 24.33 5.07 1.15
N ALA A 105 23.32 5.84 0.87
CA ALA A 105 23.42 7.29 0.79
C ALA A 105 23.22 7.88 2.19
N GLY A 106 24.30 8.25 2.85
CA GLY A 106 24.23 8.96 4.11
C GLY A 106 25.25 8.50 5.14
N ARG A 107 26.54 8.69 4.85
CA ARG A 107 27.60 8.72 5.87
C ARG A 107 27.49 10.04 6.62
N GLY A 108 26.69 10.08 7.70
CA GLY A 108 26.79 11.14 8.67
C GLY A 108 28.09 10.99 9.47
N THR A 109 29.02 11.90 9.31
CA THR A 109 30.19 12.05 10.20
C THR A 109 29.70 12.62 11.52
N GLY A 110 29.30 11.75 12.44
CA GLY A 110 28.94 12.12 13.82
C GLY A 110 30.11 11.87 14.75
N SER A 111 30.43 12.87 15.54
CA SER A 111 31.36 12.87 16.66
C SER A 111 31.18 11.68 17.62
N ALA A 112 32.27 11.23 18.21
CA ALA A 112 32.34 10.09 19.12
C ALA A 112 31.26 10.12 20.21
N GLY A 113 30.37 9.11 20.24
CA GLY A 113 29.44 8.88 21.36
C GLY A 113 28.06 8.33 21.01
N THR A 114 27.51 8.65 19.84
CA THR A 114 26.20 8.13 19.40
C THR A 114 26.38 7.33 18.10
N ALA A 115 26.19 6.02 18.18
CA ALA A 115 26.16 5.18 17.00
C ALA A 115 25.01 5.66 16.11
N ALA A 116 25.34 6.35 15.01
CA ALA A 116 24.35 6.79 14.02
C ALA A 116 23.60 5.56 13.50
N VAL A 117 22.28 5.53 13.66
CA VAL A 117 21.46 4.45 13.11
C VAL A 117 21.59 4.51 11.57
N PRO A 118 22.06 3.45 10.92
CA PRO A 118 22.17 3.46 9.47
C PRO A 118 20.79 3.65 8.85
N MET A 119 20.70 4.55 7.88
CA MET A 119 19.47 4.84 7.14
C MET A 119 19.45 4.08 5.82
N THR A 120 18.30 3.62 5.42
CA THR A 120 18.04 2.99 4.12
C THR A 120 16.81 3.58 3.47
N THR A 121 16.76 3.56 2.14
CA THR A 121 15.60 4.02 1.38
C THR A 121 14.83 2.81 0.85
N ARG A 122 13.52 2.83 0.99
CA ARG A 122 12.62 1.76 0.56
C ARG A 122 11.44 2.32 -0.23
N THR A 123 10.93 1.48 -1.14
CA THR A 123 9.74 1.77 -1.95
C THR A 123 8.80 0.58 -1.90
N GLY A 124 7.51 0.82 -1.71
CA GLY A 124 6.47 -0.22 -1.71
C GLY A 124 5.23 0.18 -0.94
N THR A 125 4.14 -0.52 -1.19
CA THR A 125 2.89 -0.38 -0.41
C THR A 125 3.07 -0.80 1.04
N SER A 126 4.01 -1.70 1.34
CA SER A 126 4.38 -2.06 2.73
C SER A 126 4.92 -0.86 3.51
N VAL A 127 5.66 0.04 2.84
CA VAL A 127 6.18 1.27 3.44
C VAL A 127 5.03 2.24 3.71
N ALA A 128 4.10 2.39 2.77
CA ALA A 128 2.88 3.17 2.95
C ALA A 128 2.03 2.63 4.12
N ALA A 129 1.87 1.32 4.21
CA ALA A 129 1.15 0.68 5.31
C ALA A 129 1.81 0.96 6.68
N ALA A 130 3.15 0.97 6.75
CA ALA A 130 3.87 1.30 7.98
C ALA A 130 3.60 2.75 8.44
N HIS A 131 3.49 3.72 7.53
CA HIS A 131 3.09 5.09 7.87
C HIS A 131 1.70 5.15 8.51
N VAL A 132 0.73 4.45 7.89
CA VAL A 132 -0.63 4.40 8.43
C VAL A 132 -0.67 3.67 9.77
N ALA A 133 0.10 2.59 9.94
CA ALA A 133 0.21 1.90 11.23
C ALA A 133 0.74 2.83 12.34
N GLY A 134 1.75 3.65 12.04
CA GLY A 134 2.24 4.68 12.96
C GLY A 134 1.18 5.73 13.31
N ALA A 135 0.42 6.19 12.32
CA ALA A 135 -0.68 7.13 12.55
C ALA A 135 -1.80 6.51 13.41
N VAL A 136 -2.12 5.23 13.18
CA VAL A 136 -3.07 4.47 14.00
C VAL A 136 -2.57 4.33 15.45
N ALA A 137 -1.28 4.03 15.63
CA ALA A 137 -0.70 3.93 16.99
C ALA A 137 -0.81 5.25 17.77
N ASN A 138 -0.52 6.38 17.11
CA ASN A 138 -0.69 7.70 17.71
C ASN A 138 -2.17 8.00 18.03
N LEU A 139 -3.08 7.64 17.12
CA LEU A 139 -4.52 7.83 17.35
C LEU A 139 -5.04 6.97 18.52
N LEU A 140 -4.57 5.74 18.65
CA LEU A 140 -4.90 4.85 19.77
C LEU A 140 -4.32 5.37 21.08
N SER A 141 -3.09 5.90 21.06
CA SER A 141 -2.51 6.54 22.26
C SER A 141 -3.35 7.71 22.72
N TRP A 142 -3.69 8.62 21.83
CA TRP A 142 -4.56 9.76 22.13
C TRP A 142 -5.95 9.31 22.61
N GLY A 143 -6.58 8.36 21.94
CA GLY A 143 -7.94 7.93 22.26
C GLY A 143 -8.02 7.12 23.54
N ILE A 144 -7.24 6.06 23.64
CA ILE A 144 -7.36 5.05 24.70
C ILE A 144 -6.47 5.40 25.90
N VAL A 145 -5.17 5.69 25.64
CA VAL A 145 -4.21 5.89 26.75
C VAL A 145 -4.45 7.23 27.44
N GLU A 146 -4.70 8.30 26.66
CA GLU A 146 -5.00 9.63 27.19
C GLU A 146 -6.47 9.83 27.56
N GLY A 147 -7.33 8.83 27.29
CA GLY A 147 -8.70 8.79 27.77
C GLY A 147 -9.71 9.63 26.97
N HIS A 148 -9.35 10.14 25.78
CA HIS A 148 -10.27 10.96 24.98
C HIS A 148 -11.40 10.15 24.31
N ASN A 149 -11.12 8.88 23.99
CA ASN A 149 -12.11 7.94 23.45
C ASN A 149 -11.70 6.50 23.78
N ILE A 150 -12.02 6.04 24.96
CA ILE A 150 -11.64 4.71 25.48
C ILE A 150 -12.35 3.56 24.76
N THR A 151 -13.42 3.83 24.02
CA THR A 151 -14.21 2.84 23.28
C THR A 151 -13.87 2.83 21.78
N MET A 152 -12.68 3.34 21.42
CA MET A 152 -12.27 3.44 20.04
C MET A 152 -12.27 2.07 19.35
N SER A 153 -13.09 1.93 18.32
CA SER A 153 -13.23 0.73 17.51
C SER A 153 -12.45 0.84 16.20
N GLU A 154 -12.24 -0.28 15.52
CA GLU A 154 -11.68 -0.35 14.18
C GLU A 154 -12.38 0.60 13.20
N ALA A 155 -13.72 0.59 13.20
CA ALA A 155 -14.52 1.45 12.33
C ALA A 155 -14.30 2.94 12.63
N SER A 156 -14.18 3.32 13.91
CA SER A 156 -13.92 4.70 14.31
C SER A 156 -12.51 5.15 13.88
N ILE A 157 -11.50 4.29 14.05
CA ILE A 157 -10.12 4.55 13.59
C ILE A 157 -10.10 4.81 12.09
N LYS A 158 -10.72 3.93 11.31
CA LYS A 158 -10.84 4.09 9.86
C LYS A 158 -11.52 5.41 9.48
N ALA A 159 -12.61 5.75 10.16
CA ALA A 159 -13.33 7.00 9.94
C ALA A 159 -12.48 8.24 10.27
N TYR A 160 -11.71 8.23 11.36
CA TYR A 160 -10.79 9.31 11.69
C TYR A 160 -9.71 9.49 10.63
N LEU A 161 -9.08 8.41 10.18
CA LEU A 161 -8.06 8.47 9.12
C LEU A 161 -8.62 9.03 7.82
N ILE A 162 -9.78 8.54 7.36
CA ILE A 162 -10.41 8.99 6.11
C ILE A 162 -10.83 10.46 6.20
N ARG A 163 -11.36 10.89 7.35
CA ARG A 163 -11.76 12.29 7.57
C ARG A 163 -10.57 13.24 7.64
N GLY A 164 -9.47 12.79 8.27
CA GLY A 164 -8.22 13.55 8.39
C GLY A 164 -7.36 13.53 7.12
N ALA A 165 -7.66 12.67 6.16
CA ALA A 165 -6.87 12.56 4.94
C ALA A 165 -6.98 13.81 4.06
N ARG A 166 -5.83 14.25 3.57
CA ARG A 166 -5.77 15.34 2.58
C ARG A 166 -6.34 14.85 1.25
N ARG A 167 -7.29 15.58 0.71
CA ARG A 167 -7.88 15.29 -0.60
C ARG A 167 -7.20 16.09 -1.70
N ASN A 168 -6.95 15.46 -2.83
CA ASN A 168 -6.52 16.16 -4.03
C ASN A 168 -7.76 16.77 -4.71
N PRO A 169 -7.84 18.10 -4.88
CA PRO A 169 -9.03 18.76 -5.46
C PRO A 169 -9.29 18.40 -6.93
N ALA A 170 -8.28 17.85 -7.63
CA ALA A 170 -8.42 17.38 -9.01
C ALA A 170 -9.07 15.98 -9.13
N LEU A 171 -9.35 15.32 -8.01
CA LEU A 171 -9.90 13.96 -7.99
C LEU A 171 -11.27 13.92 -7.33
N SER A 172 -12.14 13.07 -7.85
CA SER A 172 -13.41 12.72 -7.21
C SER A 172 -13.20 11.60 -6.19
N TYR A 173 -13.91 11.64 -5.07
CA TYR A 173 -13.85 10.64 -4.01
C TYR A 173 -15.23 10.04 -3.74
N PRO A 174 -15.32 8.75 -3.43
CA PRO A 174 -14.23 7.77 -3.41
C PRO A 174 -13.73 7.42 -4.81
N ASN A 175 -12.46 7.01 -4.94
CA ASN A 175 -11.90 6.55 -6.19
C ASN A 175 -11.11 5.25 -6.02
N ARG A 176 -10.56 4.73 -7.13
CA ARG A 176 -9.90 3.41 -7.16
C ARG A 176 -8.42 3.43 -6.75
N GLU A 177 -7.85 4.59 -6.55
CA GLU A 177 -6.40 4.77 -6.40
C GLU A 177 -6.03 5.39 -5.06
N TRP A 178 -6.90 6.24 -4.50
CA TRP A 178 -6.67 7.07 -3.30
C TRP A 178 -7.75 6.83 -2.25
#